data_1231d713b0ce99706fbc6ac463d42eb0
#
_entry.id   1231d713b0ce99706fbc6ac463d42eb0
#
_cell.length_a   1.000
_cell.length_b   1.000
_cell.length_c   1.000
_cell.angle_alpha   90.00
_cell.angle_beta   90.00
_cell.angle_gamma   90.00
#
_symmetry.space_group_name_H-M   'P 1'
#
loop_
_entity.id
_entity.type
_entity.pdbx_description
1 polymer ?
#
loop_
_entity_poly.entity_id
_entity_poly.type
_entity_poly.pdbx_seq_one_letter_code
_entity_poly.pdbx_strand_id
1 'polypeptide(L)'
;MTEGACVGVFIATTGGPIEVQRITKEDPDIDSLVCLAGKAKTLPISSAYHDFVRQPSGVLHRDFGHGAYRVDLSATIEDGYSWQFGLYIAHALHAEEKLASDFNATNHVVFISGEVNIDLEILSVDHVTKKLIALNEKISNFLDEGKKVSVFLPKEVEREALAFSEISGVDFTFCNHINDAFAKLDLEPKKRSAISIAPTIVPERTSKSPTFGFSGKFVMLCLSLLIFALSSGFVWLWLETKSWSALEQSGRYAELKQELDTAAVTGHRGRIKAAFYRNVLSSPRSDFRIRLYKIIAPMGQSCAAIRFGVTDAV
;
A
#
# COMPACT_ATOMS: atom_id res chain seq x y z
N MET A 1 -7.70 16.75 34.28
CA MET A 1 -7.30 15.87 33.16
C MET A 1 -8.19 16.26 32.00
N THR A 2 -7.68 17.04 31.05
CA THR A 2 -8.41 17.32 29.80
C THR A 2 -8.52 15.99 29.05
N GLU A 3 -9.73 15.45 28.91
CA GLU A 3 -9.99 14.34 27.99
C GLU A 3 -9.44 14.76 26.63
N GLY A 4 -8.37 14.09 26.18
CA GLY A 4 -7.81 14.32 24.85
C GLY A 4 -8.88 14.02 23.82
N ALA A 5 -9.18 14.96 22.94
CA ALA A 5 -10.20 14.79 21.92
C ALA A 5 -9.84 13.57 21.05
N CYS A 6 -10.66 12.53 21.05
CA CYS A 6 -10.49 11.36 20.19
C CYS A 6 -10.72 11.76 18.73
N VAL A 7 -9.96 11.14 17.82
CA VAL A 7 -10.02 11.40 16.37
C VAL A 7 -10.47 10.15 15.65
N GLY A 8 -11.51 10.28 14.83
CA GLY A 8 -11.98 9.24 13.93
C GLY A 8 -11.17 9.19 12.63
N VAL A 9 -10.66 8.02 12.25
CA VAL A 9 -9.83 7.86 11.04
C VAL A 9 -10.58 7.10 9.96
N PHE A 10 -10.64 7.70 8.76
CA PHE A 10 -11.18 7.11 7.55
C PHE A 10 -10.10 7.02 6.47
N ILE A 11 -9.96 5.84 5.87
CA ILE A 11 -9.15 5.64 4.68
C ILE A 11 -9.99 6.03 3.46
N ALA A 12 -9.51 6.98 2.67
CA ALA A 12 -10.18 7.43 1.46
C ALA A 12 -9.91 6.45 0.30
N THR A 13 -10.96 5.80 -0.20
CA THR A 13 -10.89 4.88 -1.33
C THR A 13 -11.81 5.30 -2.46
N THR A 14 -11.65 4.71 -3.65
CA THR A 14 -12.54 4.94 -4.79
C THR A 14 -13.94 4.38 -4.59
N GLY A 15 -14.12 3.46 -3.66
CA GLY A 15 -15.40 2.87 -3.26
C GLY A 15 -16.08 3.58 -2.09
N GLY A 16 -15.44 4.63 -1.54
CA GLY A 16 -15.92 5.39 -0.40
C GLY A 16 -14.96 5.37 0.80
N PRO A 17 -15.33 6.06 1.88
CA PRO A 17 -14.53 6.09 3.10
C PRO A 17 -14.63 4.77 3.87
N ILE A 18 -13.48 4.26 4.31
CA ILE A 18 -13.38 3.04 5.12
C ILE A 18 -12.88 3.43 6.51
N GLU A 19 -13.67 3.13 7.49
CA GLU A 19 -13.45 3.45 8.89
C GLU A 19 -12.44 2.50 9.53
N VAL A 20 -11.45 3.04 10.24
CA VAL A 20 -10.54 2.27 11.08
C VAL A 20 -11.18 2.16 12.47
N GLN A 21 -11.84 1.02 12.73
CA GLN A 21 -12.66 0.86 13.93
C GLN A 21 -11.87 0.47 15.17
N ARG A 22 -10.85 -0.36 14.99
CA ARG A 22 -10.07 -0.86 16.11
C ARG A 22 -8.68 -1.30 15.70
N ILE A 23 -7.71 -1.07 16.57
CA ILE A 23 -6.37 -1.63 16.51
C ILE A 23 -6.11 -2.36 17.82
N THR A 24 -5.67 -3.62 17.72
CA THR A 24 -5.25 -4.43 18.86
C THR A 24 -3.82 -4.91 18.67
N LYS A 25 -3.05 -4.92 19.77
CA LYS A 25 -1.75 -5.58 19.79
C LYS A 25 -1.98 -7.07 19.92
N GLU A 26 -1.32 -7.84 19.06
CA GLU A 26 -1.38 -9.29 19.03
C GLU A 26 -0.03 -9.87 19.51
N ASP A 27 0.02 -11.19 19.68
CA ASP A 27 1.28 -11.87 19.97
C ASP A 27 2.30 -11.58 18.86
N PRO A 28 3.51 -11.10 19.19
CA PRO A 28 4.54 -10.79 18.19
C PRO A 28 4.95 -11.96 17.29
N ASP A 29 4.68 -13.18 17.70
CA ASP A 29 5.02 -14.40 16.95
C ASP A 29 3.99 -14.76 15.87
N ILE A 30 2.86 -14.02 15.79
CA ILE A 30 1.84 -14.23 14.75
C ILE A 30 1.89 -13.13 13.69
N ASP A 31 1.30 -13.42 12.53
CA ASP A 31 1.20 -12.44 11.47
C ASP A 31 0.19 -11.34 11.80
N SER A 32 0.58 -10.10 11.52
CA SER A 32 -0.36 -8.98 11.56
C SER A 32 -1.42 -9.14 10.49
N LEU A 33 -2.66 -8.76 10.81
CA LEU A 33 -3.77 -8.94 9.88
C LEU A 33 -4.78 -7.79 9.93
N VAL A 34 -5.49 -7.62 8.82
CA VAL A 34 -6.61 -6.70 8.69
C VAL A 34 -7.88 -7.49 8.52
N CYS A 35 -8.87 -7.22 9.36
CA CYS A 35 -10.14 -7.92 9.36
C CYS A 35 -11.31 -7.00 9.01
N LEU A 36 -12.37 -7.59 8.46
CA LEU A 36 -13.65 -6.92 8.40
C LEU A 36 -14.24 -6.88 9.82
N ALA A 37 -14.60 -5.69 10.27
CA ALA A 37 -15.07 -5.46 11.63
C ALA A 37 -16.19 -6.40 12.08
N GLY A 38 -16.07 -6.87 13.30
CA GLY A 38 -17.01 -7.81 13.89
C GLY A 38 -17.00 -9.21 13.26
N LYS A 39 -16.04 -9.53 12.36
CA LYS A 39 -15.92 -10.82 11.68
C LYS A 39 -14.49 -11.35 11.76
N ALA A 40 -14.34 -12.65 11.72
CA ALA A 40 -13.04 -13.32 11.58
C ALA A 40 -12.53 -13.35 10.11
N LYS A 41 -13.15 -12.55 9.22
CA LYS A 41 -12.78 -12.51 7.80
C LYS A 41 -11.57 -11.59 7.61
N THR A 42 -10.45 -12.19 7.22
CA THR A 42 -9.22 -11.50 6.84
C THR A 42 -9.40 -10.80 5.48
N LEU A 43 -8.91 -9.58 5.37
CA LEU A 43 -8.99 -8.78 4.16
C LEU A 43 -7.78 -8.99 3.24
N PRO A 44 -7.91 -8.75 1.91
CA PRO A 44 -6.85 -8.99 0.92
C PRO A 44 -5.53 -8.27 1.22
N ILE A 45 -5.58 -7.08 1.80
CA ILE A 45 -4.39 -6.28 2.13
C ILE A 45 -3.58 -6.81 3.32
N SER A 46 -4.02 -7.88 4.01
CA SER A 46 -3.38 -8.35 5.25
C SER A 46 -1.91 -8.70 5.09
N SER A 47 -1.52 -9.32 3.96
CA SER A 47 -0.10 -9.63 3.71
C SER A 47 0.73 -8.37 3.55
N ALA A 48 0.25 -7.37 2.79
CA ALA A 48 0.93 -6.09 2.63
C ALA A 48 0.97 -5.29 3.94
N TYR A 49 -0.09 -5.41 4.76
CA TYR A 49 -0.12 -4.81 6.08
C TYR A 49 0.85 -5.49 7.04
N HIS A 50 0.98 -6.83 7.01
CA HIS A 50 1.99 -7.55 7.78
C HIS A 50 3.41 -7.09 7.42
N ASP A 51 3.71 -6.91 6.13
CA ASP A 51 4.99 -6.37 5.67
C ASP A 51 5.21 -4.93 6.13
N PHE A 52 4.17 -4.12 6.24
CA PHE A 52 4.22 -2.74 6.75
C PHE A 52 4.45 -2.69 8.28
N VAL A 53 3.99 -3.71 9.01
CA VAL A 53 4.21 -3.85 10.47
C VAL A 53 5.52 -4.55 10.79
N ARG A 54 5.88 -5.56 10.03
CA ARG A 54 6.85 -6.63 10.33
C ARG A 54 8.22 -6.13 10.76
N GLN A 55 8.74 -6.76 11.80
CA GLN A 55 10.13 -6.60 12.26
C GLN A 55 11.11 -7.36 11.35
N PRO A 56 12.31 -6.84 11.08
CA PRO A 56 12.83 -5.52 11.45
C PRO A 56 12.60 -4.45 10.38
N SER A 57 12.03 -4.81 9.23
CA SER A 57 11.92 -3.94 8.04
C SER A 57 10.64 -3.11 8.02
N GLY A 58 9.62 -3.45 8.81
CA GLY A 58 8.34 -2.78 8.82
C GLY A 58 8.38 -1.42 9.51
N VAL A 59 7.67 -0.47 8.94
CA VAL A 59 7.62 0.90 9.40
C VAL A 59 6.95 1.01 10.78
N LEU A 60 5.84 0.28 10.98
CA LEU A 60 5.07 0.38 12.22
C LEU A 60 5.81 -0.23 13.41
N HIS A 61 6.49 -1.37 13.24
CA HIS A 61 7.30 -1.94 14.33
C HIS A 61 8.42 -1.00 14.76
N ARG A 62 9.11 -0.39 13.78
CA ARG A 62 10.19 0.55 14.04
C ARG A 62 9.74 1.74 14.89
N ASP A 63 8.56 2.28 14.58
CA ASP A 63 8.11 3.55 15.15
C ASP A 63 7.21 3.35 16.39
N PHE A 64 6.52 2.21 16.51
CA PHE A 64 5.62 1.90 17.63
C PHE A 64 6.07 0.73 18.51
N GLY A 65 7.17 0.07 18.16
CA GLY A 65 7.86 -0.90 19.03
C GLY A 65 7.14 -2.24 19.22
N HIS A 66 6.11 -2.56 18.39
CA HIS A 66 5.38 -3.83 18.49
C HIS A 66 5.30 -4.53 17.12
N GLY A 67 5.47 -5.86 17.12
CA GLY A 67 5.69 -6.66 15.91
C GLY A 67 4.43 -7.24 15.28
N ALA A 68 3.28 -7.21 15.97
CA ALA A 68 2.04 -7.77 15.43
C ALA A 68 0.80 -7.00 15.87
N TYR A 69 -0.07 -6.73 14.92
CA TYR A 69 -1.33 -6.02 15.16
C TYR A 69 -2.48 -6.66 14.38
N ARG A 70 -3.67 -6.54 14.94
CA ARG A 70 -4.91 -6.72 14.22
C ARG A 70 -5.59 -5.37 14.05
N VAL A 71 -6.04 -5.08 12.82
CA VAL A 71 -6.85 -3.90 12.50
C VAL A 71 -8.22 -4.35 12.03
N ASP A 72 -9.28 -3.78 12.59
CA ASP A 72 -10.64 -3.98 12.12
C ASP A 72 -11.10 -2.77 11.31
N LEU A 73 -11.52 -3.00 10.05
CA LEU A 73 -12.02 -2.01 9.11
C LEU A 73 -13.51 -2.20 8.84
N SER A 74 -14.24 -1.11 8.56
CA SER A 74 -15.68 -1.16 8.25
C SER A 74 -16.01 -1.78 6.89
N ALA A 75 -15.05 -1.78 5.94
CA ALA A 75 -15.22 -2.34 4.60
C ALA A 75 -13.89 -2.89 4.04
N THR A 76 -13.97 -3.58 2.92
CA THR A 76 -12.81 -4.22 2.27
C THR A 76 -11.99 -3.22 1.46
N ILE A 77 -10.67 -3.32 1.57
CA ILE A 77 -9.70 -2.74 0.64
C ILE A 77 -9.16 -3.89 -0.21
N GLU A 78 -9.33 -3.80 -1.53
CA GLU A 78 -8.99 -4.90 -2.44
C GLU A 78 -7.48 -4.94 -2.73
N ASP A 79 -6.88 -3.77 -3.05
CA ASP A 79 -5.48 -3.65 -3.48
C ASP A 79 -4.90 -2.24 -3.26
N GLY A 80 -3.65 -2.06 -3.70
CA GLY A 80 -2.92 -0.80 -3.62
C GLY A 80 -2.33 -0.53 -2.24
N TYR A 81 -1.65 0.61 -2.11
CA TYR A 81 -0.92 1.01 -0.89
C TYR A 81 -1.42 2.34 -0.29
N SER A 82 -2.42 2.97 -0.90
CA SER A 82 -2.93 4.28 -0.45
C SER A 82 -3.57 4.27 0.95
N TRP A 83 -3.75 3.10 1.55
CA TRP A 83 -4.22 2.90 2.92
C TRP A 83 -3.11 3.10 3.97
N GLN A 84 -1.83 3.02 3.57
CA GLN A 84 -0.69 3.03 4.51
C GLN A 84 -0.65 4.31 5.33
N PHE A 85 -0.86 5.47 4.72
CA PHE A 85 -0.88 6.75 5.43
C PHE A 85 -1.99 6.78 6.48
N GLY A 86 -3.20 6.35 6.11
CA GLY A 86 -4.34 6.28 7.04
C GLY A 86 -4.07 5.34 8.22
N LEU A 87 -3.55 4.13 7.95
CA LEU A 87 -3.22 3.19 9.02
C LEU A 87 -2.04 3.66 9.87
N TYR A 88 -1.03 4.33 9.30
CA TYR A 88 0.06 4.89 10.11
C TYR A 88 -0.46 5.93 11.10
N ILE A 89 -1.31 6.87 10.66
CA ILE A 89 -1.94 7.87 11.54
C ILE A 89 -2.84 7.20 12.58
N ALA A 90 -3.60 6.17 12.21
CA ALA A 90 -4.42 5.43 13.15
C ALA A 90 -3.57 4.74 14.24
N HIS A 91 -2.41 4.18 13.89
CA HIS A 91 -1.46 3.63 14.86
C HIS A 91 -0.85 4.69 15.77
N ALA A 92 -0.54 5.87 15.25
CA ALA A 92 -0.04 6.99 16.05
C ALA A 92 -1.09 7.45 17.09
N LEU A 93 -2.33 7.62 16.64
CA LEU A 93 -3.45 7.95 17.52
C LEU A 93 -3.74 6.85 18.55
N HIS A 94 -3.67 5.58 18.13
CA HIS A 94 -3.83 4.44 19.04
C HIS A 94 -2.75 4.40 20.12
N ALA A 95 -1.50 4.69 19.75
CA ALA A 95 -0.39 4.72 20.69
C ALA A 95 -0.48 5.85 21.74
N GLU A 96 -1.24 6.90 21.43
CA GLU A 96 -1.52 8.03 22.34
C GLU A 96 -2.93 7.98 22.96
N GLU A 97 -3.65 6.83 22.78
CA GLU A 97 -5.02 6.62 23.27
C GLU A 97 -6.03 7.66 22.74
N LYS A 98 -5.72 8.26 21.57
CA LYS A 98 -6.53 9.26 20.88
C LYS A 98 -7.35 8.71 19.71
N LEU A 99 -7.19 7.43 19.33
CA LEU A 99 -7.99 6.82 18.27
C LEU A 99 -9.42 6.60 18.75
N ALA A 100 -10.40 7.18 18.04
CA ALA A 100 -11.80 7.01 18.38
C ALA A 100 -12.25 5.57 18.09
N SER A 101 -12.91 4.95 19.06
CA SER A 101 -13.62 3.66 18.92
C SER A 101 -15.12 3.85 18.64
N ASP A 102 -15.66 5.02 18.97
CA ASP A 102 -17.04 5.45 18.68
C ASP A 102 -17.01 6.77 17.91
N PHE A 103 -17.37 6.70 16.64
CA PHE A 103 -17.37 7.85 15.73
C PHE A 103 -18.53 8.83 16.03
N ASN A 104 -19.57 8.38 16.73
CA ASN A 104 -20.64 9.27 17.14
C ASN A 104 -20.20 10.19 18.28
N ALA A 105 -19.32 9.70 19.14
CA ALA A 105 -18.82 10.45 20.28
C ALA A 105 -17.61 11.36 19.94
N THR A 106 -17.00 11.22 18.75
CA THR A 106 -15.87 12.06 18.37
C THR A 106 -16.30 13.36 17.70
N ASN A 107 -15.58 14.44 18.02
CA ASN A 107 -15.79 15.75 17.43
C ASN A 107 -14.84 16.06 16.25
N HIS A 108 -13.87 15.18 15.99
CA HIS A 108 -12.92 15.37 14.90
C HIS A 108 -12.78 14.08 14.09
N VAL A 109 -12.95 14.18 12.78
CA VAL A 109 -12.78 13.08 11.83
C VAL A 109 -11.76 13.46 10.77
N VAL A 110 -10.94 12.49 10.35
CA VAL A 110 -9.92 12.69 9.32
C VAL A 110 -10.08 11.66 8.20
N PHE A 111 -10.04 12.13 6.95
CA PHE A 111 -10.03 11.31 5.75
C PHE A 111 -8.61 11.32 5.16
N ILE A 112 -8.03 10.16 4.96
CA ILE A 112 -6.61 10.05 4.63
C ILE A 112 -6.41 9.11 3.44
N SER A 113 -5.56 9.53 2.50
CA SER A 113 -5.07 8.66 1.43
C SER A 113 -3.63 9.00 1.11
N GLY A 114 -2.76 7.99 1.05
CA GLY A 114 -1.34 8.14 0.74
C GLY A 114 -0.61 6.81 0.94
N GLU A 115 0.45 6.58 0.18
CA GLU A 115 1.42 5.52 0.43
C GLU A 115 2.53 6.09 1.32
N VAL A 116 3.13 5.27 2.18
CA VAL A 116 4.19 5.68 3.09
C VAL A 116 5.44 4.87 2.81
N ASN A 117 6.54 5.54 2.50
CA ASN A 117 7.83 4.87 2.34
C ASN A 117 8.56 4.70 3.69
N ILE A 118 9.74 4.06 3.65
CA ILE A 118 10.54 3.78 4.85
C ILE A 118 11.05 5.06 5.54
N ASP A 119 11.18 6.16 4.81
CA ASP A 119 11.62 7.46 5.33
C ASP A 119 10.45 8.31 5.85
N LEU A 120 9.24 7.76 5.85
CA LEU A 120 7.98 8.42 6.26
C LEU A 120 7.55 9.55 5.32
N GLU A 121 8.03 9.56 4.09
CA GLU A 121 7.52 10.42 3.04
C GLU A 121 6.18 9.90 2.54
N ILE A 122 5.27 10.82 2.23
CA ILE A 122 3.96 10.50 1.69
C ILE A 122 4.04 10.55 0.17
N LEU A 123 3.85 9.39 -0.45
CA LEU A 123 3.91 9.24 -1.89
C LEU A 123 2.55 9.43 -2.54
N SER A 124 2.58 9.85 -3.81
CA SER A 124 1.41 10.08 -4.64
C SER A 124 0.52 8.84 -4.76
N VAL A 125 -0.77 9.09 -4.97
CA VAL A 125 -1.78 8.05 -5.12
C VAL A 125 -2.66 8.33 -6.34
N ASP A 126 -3.14 7.25 -6.97
CA ASP A 126 -4.03 7.34 -8.11
C ASP A 126 -5.47 7.69 -7.71
N HIS A 127 -6.24 8.22 -8.67
CA HIS A 127 -7.67 8.42 -8.60
C HIS A 127 -8.15 9.36 -7.48
N VAL A 128 -7.39 10.41 -7.16
CA VAL A 128 -7.70 11.36 -6.09
C VAL A 128 -9.08 11.98 -6.27
N THR A 129 -9.39 12.49 -7.46
CA THR A 129 -10.71 13.04 -7.79
C THR A 129 -11.85 12.08 -7.49
N LYS A 130 -11.72 10.79 -7.86
CA LYS A 130 -12.75 9.77 -7.56
C LYS A 130 -12.90 9.53 -6.07
N LYS A 131 -11.77 9.47 -5.34
CA LYS A 131 -11.79 9.31 -3.89
C LYS A 131 -12.53 10.46 -3.23
N LEU A 132 -12.21 11.71 -3.61
CA LEU A 132 -12.85 12.90 -3.04
C LEU A 132 -14.35 12.96 -3.35
N ILE A 133 -14.76 12.62 -4.57
CA ILE A 133 -16.19 12.49 -4.91
C ILE A 133 -16.88 11.45 -4.02
N ALA A 134 -16.24 10.31 -3.80
CA ALA A 134 -16.79 9.23 -2.97
C ALA A 134 -16.87 9.58 -1.48
N LEU A 135 -16.11 10.59 -1.02
CA LEU A 135 -16.17 11.09 0.37
C LEU A 135 -17.26 12.14 0.60
N ASN A 136 -17.73 12.81 -0.45
CA ASN A 136 -18.50 14.05 -0.35
C ASN A 136 -19.73 13.93 0.56
N GLU A 137 -20.53 12.87 0.40
CA GLU A 137 -21.71 12.62 1.22
C GLU A 137 -21.35 12.46 2.71
N LYS A 138 -20.32 11.67 3.01
CA LYS A 138 -19.91 11.42 4.38
C LYS A 138 -19.32 12.66 5.04
N ILE A 139 -18.57 13.47 4.28
CA ILE A 139 -18.03 14.76 4.72
C ILE A 139 -19.19 15.71 5.07
N SER A 140 -20.17 15.85 4.17
CA SER A 140 -21.33 16.72 4.41
C SER A 140 -22.08 16.32 5.67
N ASN A 141 -22.35 15.04 5.87
CA ASN A 141 -23.01 14.54 7.07
C ASN A 141 -22.26 14.91 8.37
N PHE A 142 -20.93 14.78 8.38
CA PHE A 142 -20.14 15.14 9.55
C PHE A 142 -20.09 16.65 9.79
N LEU A 143 -20.07 17.46 8.74
CA LEU A 143 -20.17 18.92 8.86
C LEU A 143 -21.53 19.34 9.42
N ASP A 144 -22.63 18.70 8.97
CA ASP A 144 -23.98 18.95 9.47
C ASP A 144 -24.13 18.53 10.95
N GLU A 145 -23.38 17.49 11.39
CA GLU A 145 -23.25 17.10 12.79
C GLU A 145 -22.37 18.06 13.62
N GLY A 146 -21.79 19.08 13.01
CA GLY A 146 -20.92 20.05 13.67
C GLY A 146 -19.52 19.51 13.99
N LYS A 147 -19.09 18.42 13.36
CA LYS A 147 -17.77 17.85 13.58
C LYS A 147 -16.71 18.60 12.79
N LYS A 148 -15.50 18.67 13.34
CA LYS A 148 -14.33 19.10 12.60
C LYS A 148 -13.95 18.02 11.58
N VAL A 149 -13.81 18.41 10.31
CA VAL A 149 -13.44 17.50 9.22
C VAL A 149 -12.10 17.93 8.63
N SER A 150 -11.13 17.00 8.57
CA SER A 150 -9.85 17.22 7.93
C SER A 150 -9.61 16.16 6.84
N VAL A 151 -8.94 16.57 5.76
CA VAL A 151 -8.56 15.68 4.65
C VAL A 151 -7.07 15.76 4.44
N PHE A 152 -6.36 14.62 4.56
CA PHE A 152 -4.93 14.53 4.38
C PHE A 152 -4.59 13.77 3.11
N LEU A 153 -3.83 14.41 2.24
CA LEU A 153 -3.44 13.88 0.92
C LEU A 153 -1.95 14.13 0.67
N PRO A 154 -1.32 13.37 -0.23
CA PRO A 154 0.03 13.65 -0.69
C PRO A 154 0.13 15.05 -1.32
N LYS A 155 1.27 15.72 -1.15
CA LYS A 155 1.52 17.05 -1.71
C LYS A 155 1.45 17.09 -3.23
N GLU A 156 1.89 16.02 -3.89
CA GLU A 156 1.91 15.96 -5.35
C GLU A 156 0.51 16.02 -5.97
N VAL A 157 -0.52 15.61 -5.25
CA VAL A 157 -1.90 15.63 -5.76
C VAL A 157 -2.65 16.93 -5.44
N GLU A 158 -2.01 17.91 -4.82
CA GLU A 158 -2.63 19.19 -4.44
C GLU A 158 -3.37 19.84 -5.60
N ARG A 159 -2.73 19.93 -6.78
CA ARG A 159 -3.33 20.55 -7.97
C ARG A 159 -4.61 19.82 -8.42
N GLU A 160 -4.63 18.50 -8.36
CA GLU A 160 -5.80 17.69 -8.72
C GLU A 160 -6.93 17.86 -7.70
N ALA A 161 -6.57 18.02 -6.43
CA ALA A 161 -7.51 18.16 -5.33
C ALA A 161 -8.03 19.60 -5.14
N LEU A 162 -7.43 20.63 -5.75
CA LEU A 162 -7.80 22.05 -5.59
C LEU A 162 -9.29 22.32 -5.84
N ALA A 163 -9.91 21.66 -6.82
CA ALA A 163 -11.33 21.80 -7.11
C ALA A 163 -12.25 21.38 -5.95
N PHE A 164 -11.73 20.58 -5.01
CA PHE A 164 -12.45 20.10 -3.82
C PHE A 164 -12.05 20.84 -2.54
N SER A 165 -10.92 21.56 -2.55
CA SER A 165 -10.44 22.30 -1.38
C SER A 165 -11.29 23.52 -1.03
N GLU A 166 -12.24 23.89 -1.90
CA GLU A 166 -13.21 24.96 -1.66
C GLU A 166 -14.45 24.51 -0.87
N ILE A 167 -14.54 23.22 -0.47
CA ILE A 167 -15.64 22.76 0.39
C ILE A 167 -15.53 23.46 1.72
N SER A 168 -16.50 24.35 1.99
CA SER A 168 -16.55 25.13 3.22
C SER A 168 -16.60 24.22 4.45
N GLY A 169 -15.74 24.51 5.44
CA GLY A 169 -15.70 23.74 6.69
C GLY A 169 -14.75 22.53 6.70
N VAL A 170 -14.08 22.22 5.58
CA VAL A 170 -13.09 21.13 5.50
C VAL A 170 -11.66 21.68 5.55
N ASP A 171 -10.83 21.14 6.43
CA ASP A 171 -9.39 21.47 6.52
C ASP A 171 -8.58 20.52 5.63
N PHE A 172 -8.21 20.95 4.44
CA PHE A 172 -7.33 20.19 3.55
C PHE A 172 -5.86 20.42 3.93
N THR A 173 -5.13 19.34 4.11
CA THR A 173 -3.69 19.34 4.38
C THR A 173 -2.96 18.44 3.40
N PHE A 174 -2.04 19.04 2.65
CA PHE A 174 -1.21 18.34 1.68
C PHE A 174 0.15 18.04 2.29
N CYS A 175 0.46 16.75 2.46
CA CYS A 175 1.59 16.27 3.22
C CYS A 175 2.71 15.74 2.31
N ASN A 176 3.94 16.14 2.57
CA ASN A 176 5.14 15.51 2.02
C ASN A 176 5.65 14.41 2.95
N HIS A 177 5.43 14.57 4.23
CA HIS A 177 5.96 13.69 5.27
C HIS A 177 4.91 13.51 6.38
N ILE A 178 4.98 12.39 7.10
CA ILE A 178 4.08 12.09 8.23
C ILE A 178 4.01 13.23 9.26
N ASN A 179 5.13 13.93 9.48
CA ASN A 179 5.19 15.04 10.43
C ASN A 179 4.22 16.19 10.10
N ASP A 180 3.86 16.38 8.84
CA ASP A 180 2.91 17.41 8.42
C ASP A 180 1.51 17.11 9.02
N ALA A 181 1.10 15.83 8.99
CA ALA A 181 -0.14 15.38 9.60
C ALA A 181 -0.06 15.37 11.14
N PHE A 182 1.09 15.01 11.71
CA PHE A 182 1.31 15.03 13.16
C PHE A 182 1.14 16.43 13.73
N ALA A 183 1.70 17.45 13.07
CA ALA A 183 1.54 18.84 13.48
C ALA A 183 0.06 19.30 13.48
N LYS A 184 -0.76 18.78 12.55
CA LYS A 184 -2.19 19.09 12.46
C LYS A 184 -3.05 18.36 13.49
N LEU A 185 -2.60 17.19 13.93
CA LEU A 185 -3.31 16.33 14.89
C LEU A 185 -2.79 16.46 16.33
N ASP A 186 -1.86 17.38 16.56
CA ASP A 186 -1.19 17.54 17.86
C ASP A 186 -0.65 16.20 18.40
N LEU A 187 0.07 15.49 17.51
CA LEU A 187 0.77 14.25 17.81
C LEU A 187 2.27 14.52 17.94
N GLU A 188 2.88 13.89 18.92
CA GLU A 188 4.33 13.99 19.07
C GLU A 188 5.05 13.20 17.96
N PRO A 189 6.01 13.84 17.24
CA PRO A 189 6.87 13.13 16.33
C PRO A 189 7.60 12.02 17.11
N LYS A 190 7.44 10.78 16.69
CA LYS A 190 8.19 9.67 17.31
C LYS A 190 9.67 9.96 17.10
N LYS A 191 10.40 10.23 18.19
CA LYS A 191 11.86 10.26 18.14
C LYS A 191 12.29 8.91 17.60
N ARG A 192 12.89 8.89 16.42
CA ARG A 192 13.56 7.69 15.90
C ARG A 192 14.48 7.26 17.03
N SER A 193 14.08 6.24 17.79
CA SER A 193 15.03 5.53 18.62
C SER A 193 16.06 5.06 17.61
N ALA A 194 17.22 5.73 17.59
CA ALA A 194 18.37 5.14 16.96
C ALA A 194 18.37 3.72 17.53
N ILE A 195 18.10 2.73 16.69
CA ILE A 195 18.30 1.34 17.09
C ILE A 195 19.75 1.35 17.52
N SER A 196 19.97 1.54 18.82
CA SER A 196 21.24 1.26 19.43
C SER A 196 21.41 -0.21 19.16
N ILE A 197 22.11 -0.53 18.08
CA ILE A 197 22.79 -1.78 17.94
C ILE A 197 23.84 -1.70 19.06
N ALA A 198 23.38 -1.85 20.30
CA ALA A 198 24.27 -2.21 21.37
C ALA A 198 24.96 -3.46 20.83
N PRO A 199 26.28 -3.44 20.67
CA PRO A 199 26.98 -4.64 20.32
C PRO A 199 26.55 -5.64 21.39
N THR A 200 25.69 -6.58 21.04
CA THR A 200 25.41 -7.72 21.88
C THR A 200 26.80 -8.33 22.10
N ILE A 201 27.34 -8.10 23.29
CA ILE A 201 28.52 -8.82 23.78
C ILE A 201 28.02 -10.26 23.84
N VAL A 202 28.13 -10.94 22.71
CA VAL A 202 27.98 -12.39 22.64
C VAL A 202 29.07 -12.89 23.61
N PRO A 203 28.70 -13.55 24.73
CA PRO A 203 29.72 -14.18 25.55
C PRO A 203 30.52 -15.07 24.61
N GLU A 204 31.80 -14.82 24.56
CA GLU A 204 32.77 -15.54 23.77
C GLU A 204 32.69 -17.03 24.15
N ARG A 205 31.74 -17.75 23.57
CA ARG A 205 31.80 -19.19 23.55
C ARG A 205 32.99 -19.51 22.66
N THR A 206 34.08 -19.88 23.28
CA THR A 206 35.19 -20.58 22.64
C THR A 206 34.69 -21.89 22.06
N SER A 207 33.89 -21.82 21.02
CA SER A 207 33.65 -22.93 20.14
C SER A 207 34.79 -22.89 19.12
N LYS A 208 35.69 -23.85 19.20
CA LYS A 208 36.59 -24.19 18.11
C LYS A 208 35.70 -24.51 16.92
N SER A 209 35.38 -23.50 16.11
CA SER A 209 34.78 -23.71 14.81
C SER A 209 35.81 -24.47 13.98
N PRO A 210 35.43 -25.58 13.32
CA PRO A 210 36.29 -26.16 12.30
C PRO A 210 36.42 -25.07 11.23
N THR A 211 37.62 -24.52 11.09
CA THR A 211 37.99 -23.69 9.97
C THR A 211 37.94 -24.56 8.71
N PHE A 212 36.75 -24.63 8.10
CA PHE A 212 36.64 -25.05 6.72
C PHE A 212 37.27 -23.93 5.89
N GLY A 213 38.55 -24.09 5.60
CA GLY A 213 39.28 -23.21 4.70
C GLY A 213 38.69 -23.35 3.29
N PHE A 214 37.59 -22.68 3.02
CA PHE A 214 37.12 -22.52 1.66
C PHE A 214 38.13 -21.66 0.92
N SER A 215 38.94 -22.30 0.06
CA SER A 215 39.82 -21.60 -0.85
C SER A 215 39.01 -20.50 -1.58
N GLY A 216 39.50 -19.26 -1.59
CA GLY A 216 38.81 -18.13 -2.25
C GLY A 216 38.45 -18.45 -3.73
N LYS A 217 39.16 -19.39 -4.36
CA LYS A 217 38.82 -19.93 -5.69
C LYS A 217 37.49 -20.69 -5.70
N PHE A 218 37.14 -21.40 -4.64
CA PHE A 218 35.88 -22.14 -4.55
C PHE A 218 34.67 -21.17 -4.35
N VAL A 219 34.84 -20.14 -3.57
CA VAL A 219 33.80 -19.08 -3.38
C VAL A 219 33.55 -18.35 -4.70
N MET A 220 34.61 -18.00 -5.43
CA MET A 220 34.52 -17.36 -6.76
C MET A 220 33.86 -18.28 -7.79
N LEU A 221 34.14 -19.58 -7.74
CA LEU A 221 33.51 -20.56 -8.64
C LEU A 221 32.01 -20.67 -8.35
N CYS A 222 31.62 -20.75 -7.07
CA CYS A 222 30.22 -20.80 -6.68
C CYS A 222 29.47 -19.52 -7.06
N LEU A 223 30.07 -18.34 -6.87
CA LEU A 223 29.50 -17.06 -7.25
C LEU A 223 29.31 -16.94 -8.76
N SER A 224 30.31 -17.38 -9.56
CA SER A 224 30.20 -17.37 -11.01
C SER A 224 29.16 -18.35 -11.55
N LEU A 225 28.99 -19.52 -10.93
CA LEU A 225 27.92 -20.47 -11.25
C LEU A 225 26.54 -19.93 -10.91
N LEU A 226 26.43 -19.22 -9.80
CA LEU A 226 25.17 -18.57 -9.39
C LEU A 226 24.77 -17.47 -10.39
N ILE A 227 25.71 -16.61 -10.76
CA ILE A 227 25.52 -15.56 -11.78
C ILE A 227 25.12 -16.16 -13.11
N PHE A 228 25.77 -17.23 -13.52
CA PHE A 228 25.48 -17.95 -14.78
C PHE A 228 24.06 -18.57 -14.72
N ALA A 229 23.67 -19.19 -13.62
CA ALA A 229 22.34 -19.77 -13.45
C ALA A 229 21.24 -18.71 -13.48
N LEU A 230 21.47 -17.56 -12.82
CA LEU A 230 20.52 -16.43 -12.82
C LEU A 230 20.40 -15.80 -14.21
N SER A 231 21.53 -15.59 -14.92
CA SER A 231 21.53 -15.04 -16.28
C SER A 231 20.87 -15.98 -17.28
N SER A 232 21.13 -17.28 -17.20
CA SER A 232 20.51 -18.27 -18.09
C SER A 232 19.01 -18.38 -17.85
N GLY A 233 18.54 -18.30 -16.59
CA GLY A 233 17.13 -18.24 -16.24
C GLY A 233 16.42 -17.01 -16.81
N PHE A 234 17.07 -15.85 -16.73
CA PHE A 234 16.55 -14.60 -17.31
C PHE A 234 16.47 -14.67 -18.84
N VAL A 235 17.54 -15.12 -19.50
CA VAL A 235 17.56 -15.29 -20.97
C VAL A 235 16.50 -16.27 -21.42
N TRP A 236 16.33 -17.40 -20.72
CA TRP A 236 15.29 -18.36 -21.02
C TRP A 236 13.89 -17.76 -20.92
N LEU A 237 13.58 -17.03 -19.83
CA LEU A 237 12.30 -16.33 -19.65
C LEU A 237 12.07 -15.28 -20.74
N TRP A 238 13.10 -14.51 -21.08
CA TRP A 238 13.03 -13.51 -22.13
C TRP A 238 12.75 -14.13 -23.51
N LEU A 239 13.41 -15.23 -23.86
CA LEU A 239 13.17 -15.93 -25.11
C LEU A 239 11.74 -16.50 -25.19
N GLU A 240 11.26 -17.10 -24.12
CA GLU A 240 9.91 -17.67 -24.08
C GLU A 240 8.79 -16.62 -24.08
N THR A 241 9.06 -15.39 -23.64
CA THR A 241 8.09 -14.30 -23.65
C THR A 241 8.21 -13.38 -24.86
N LYS A 242 9.14 -13.66 -25.77
CA LYS A 242 9.36 -12.85 -26.98
C LYS A 242 8.13 -12.79 -27.89
N SER A 243 7.36 -13.87 -28.00
CA SER A 243 6.09 -13.91 -28.74
C SER A 243 5.08 -12.91 -28.19
N TRP A 244 4.99 -12.78 -26.88
CA TRP A 244 4.09 -11.83 -26.20
C TRP A 244 4.50 -10.38 -26.44
N SER A 245 5.79 -10.08 -26.44
CA SER A 245 6.30 -8.77 -26.82
C SER A 245 5.96 -8.40 -28.27
N ALA A 246 6.00 -9.37 -29.18
CA ALA A 246 5.60 -9.16 -30.58
C ALA A 246 4.09 -8.91 -30.71
N LEU A 247 3.26 -9.61 -29.95
CA LEU A 247 1.81 -9.36 -29.90
C LEU A 247 1.50 -7.96 -29.35
N GLU A 248 2.21 -7.52 -28.31
CA GLU A 248 2.09 -6.17 -27.76
C GLU A 248 2.47 -5.10 -28.79
N GLN A 249 3.61 -5.25 -29.46
CA GLN A 249 4.10 -4.31 -30.49
C GLN A 249 3.17 -4.23 -31.71
N SER A 250 2.53 -5.34 -32.07
CA SER A 250 1.57 -5.40 -33.17
C SER A 250 0.17 -4.91 -32.79
N GLY A 251 -0.07 -4.52 -31.54
CA GLY A 251 -1.36 -4.07 -31.06
C GLY A 251 -2.42 -5.18 -30.89
N ARG A 252 -2.02 -6.46 -30.95
CA ARG A 252 -2.91 -7.63 -30.82
C ARG A 252 -3.17 -7.97 -29.33
N TYR A 253 -3.72 -6.99 -28.60
CA TYR A 253 -3.88 -7.09 -27.14
C TYR A 253 -4.87 -8.15 -26.68
N ALA A 254 -5.88 -8.46 -27.49
CA ALA A 254 -6.85 -9.51 -27.17
C ALA A 254 -6.20 -10.90 -27.10
N GLU A 255 -5.35 -11.19 -28.06
CA GLU A 255 -4.60 -12.44 -28.12
C GLU A 255 -3.52 -12.51 -27.04
N LEU A 256 -2.80 -11.40 -26.80
CA LEU A 256 -1.83 -11.31 -25.71
C LEU A 256 -2.51 -11.58 -24.35
N LYS A 257 -3.69 -11.02 -24.12
CA LYS A 257 -4.44 -11.28 -22.90
C LYS A 257 -4.82 -12.74 -22.78
N GLN A 258 -5.37 -13.34 -23.84
CA GLN A 258 -5.75 -14.75 -23.83
C GLN A 258 -4.56 -15.67 -23.55
N GLU A 259 -3.39 -15.40 -24.14
CA GLU A 259 -2.18 -16.17 -23.88
C GLU A 259 -1.66 -15.98 -22.44
N LEU A 260 -1.69 -14.74 -21.90
CA LEU A 260 -1.29 -14.48 -20.52
C LEU A 260 -2.22 -15.17 -19.51
N ASP A 261 -3.52 -15.14 -19.74
CA ASP A 261 -4.50 -15.78 -18.87
C ASP A 261 -4.39 -17.31 -18.94
N THR A 262 -4.18 -17.86 -20.14
CA THR A 262 -3.94 -19.30 -20.35
C THR A 262 -2.65 -19.73 -19.64
N ALA A 263 -1.56 -18.96 -19.80
CA ALA A 263 -0.30 -19.24 -19.12
C ALA A 263 -0.43 -19.17 -17.60
N ALA A 264 -1.18 -18.23 -17.07
CA ALA A 264 -1.40 -18.08 -15.62
C ALA A 264 -2.11 -19.30 -15.01
N VAL A 265 -2.92 -20.00 -15.79
CA VAL A 265 -3.68 -21.20 -15.34
C VAL A 265 -2.89 -22.50 -15.59
N THR A 266 -1.95 -22.52 -16.54
CA THR A 266 -1.24 -23.73 -17.01
C THR A 266 -0.09 -24.17 -16.08
N GLY A 267 -0.22 -24.03 -14.76
CA GLY A 267 0.73 -24.52 -13.78
C GLY A 267 1.78 -23.50 -13.35
N HIS A 268 2.73 -23.95 -12.53
CA HIS A 268 3.71 -23.05 -11.87
C HIS A 268 4.61 -22.31 -12.88
N ARG A 269 5.05 -22.97 -13.92
CA ARG A 269 5.91 -22.41 -14.98
C ARG A 269 5.22 -21.29 -15.76
N GLY A 270 3.94 -21.48 -16.11
CA GLY A 270 3.13 -20.49 -16.80
C GLY A 270 2.89 -19.23 -15.94
N ARG A 271 2.65 -19.41 -14.64
CA ARG A 271 2.50 -18.30 -13.68
C ARG A 271 3.76 -17.46 -13.57
N ILE A 272 4.94 -18.08 -13.49
CA ILE A 272 6.23 -17.35 -13.44
C ILE A 272 6.43 -16.55 -14.71
N LYS A 273 6.18 -17.13 -15.90
CA LYS A 273 6.30 -16.46 -17.20
C LYS A 273 5.36 -15.25 -17.30
N ALA A 274 4.09 -15.42 -16.95
CA ALA A 274 3.10 -14.35 -16.98
C ALA A 274 3.45 -13.22 -16.01
N ALA A 275 3.91 -13.56 -14.79
CA ALA A 275 4.36 -12.58 -13.81
C ALA A 275 5.61 -11.83 -14.28
N PHE A 276 6.59 -12.54 -14.85
CA PHE A 276 7.82 -11.93 -15.41
C PHE A 276 7.49 -10.94 -16.53
N TYR A 277 6.62 -11.33 -17.47
CA TYR A 277 6.23 -10.45 -18.56
C TYR A 277 5.52 -9.18 -18.03
N ARG A 278 4.56 -9.34 -17.13
CA ARG A 278 3.80 -8.23 -16.56
C ARG A 278 4.65 -7.24 -15.76
N ASN A 279 5.67 -7.73 -15.06
CA ASN A 279 6.44 -6.91 -14.12
C ASN A 279 7.78 -6.41 -14.69
N VAL A 280 8.36 -7.09 -15.66
CA VAL A 280 9.72 -6.80 -16.16
C VAL A 280 9.72 -6.33 -17.60
N LEU A 281 8.95 -6.96 -18.47
CA LEU A 281 8.99 -6.72 -19.92
C LEU A 281 7.85 -5.84 -20.42
N SER A 282 6.68 -5.84 -19.77
CA SER A 282 5.62 -4.92 -20.16
C SER A 282 6.09 -3.49 -19.91
N SER A 283 6.02 -2.67 -20.96
CA SER A 283 6.41 -1.27 -20.85
C SER A 283 5.69 -0.59 -19.67
N PRO A 284 6.40 0.17 -18.81
CA PRO A 284 5.79 0.95 -17.72
C PRO A 284 4.86 2.06 -18.24
N ARG A 285 4.68 2.20 -19.55
CA ARG A 285 3.77 3.17 -20.12
C ARG A 285 2.34 2.79 -19.79
N SER A 286 1.64 3.74 -19.19
CA SER A 286 0.20 3.75 -18.90
C SER A 286 -0.71 3.19 -20.02
N ASP A 287 -0.22 3.22 -21.27
CA ASP A 287 -0.89 2.74 -22.45
C ASP A 287 -1.23 1.25 -22.47
N PHE A 288 -0.39 0.38 -21.89
CA PHE A 288 -0.67 -1.06 -21.88
C PHE A 288 -1.85 -1.39 -20.95
N ARG A 289 -1.89 -0.82 -19.75
CA ARG A 289 -3.01 -1.00 -18.82
C ARG A 289 -4.30 -0.41 -19.39
N ILE A 290 -4.23 0.76 -20.01
CA ILE A 290 -5.39 1.43 -20.64
C ILE A 290 -5.88 0.61 -21.84
N ARG A 291 -5.00 0.05 -22.67
CA ARG A 291 -5.37 -0.75 -23.83
C ARG A 291 -5.89 -2.13 -23.45
N LEU A 292 -5.36 -2.77 -22.41
CA LEU A 292 -5.92 -4.00 -21.86
C LEU A 292 -7.34 -3.77 -21.29
N TYR A 293 -7.57 -2.65 -20.61
CA TYR A 293 -8.90 -2.26 -20.13
C TYR A 293 -9.88 -2.01 -21.28
N LYS A 294 -9.44 -1.40 -22.39
CA LYS A 294 -10.30 -1.21 -23.60
C LYS A 294 -10.74 -2.53 -24.22
N ILE A 295 -9.96 -3.60 -24.08
CA ILE A 295 -10.30 -4.94 -24.60
C ILE A 295 -11.20 -5.73 -23.64
N ILE A 296 -11.06 -5.48 -22.33
CA ILE A 296 -11.88 -6.15 -21.29
C ILE A 296 -13.28 -5.55 -21.20
N ALA A 297 -13.43 -4.26 -21.47
CA ALA A 297 -14.69 -3.52 -21.38
C ALA A 297 -15.85 -4.07 -22.22
N PRO A 298 -15.66 -4.59 -23.46
CA PRO A 298 -16.76 -5.11 -24.27
C PRO A 298 -17.32 -6.45 -23.82
N MET A 299 -16.59 -7.20 -22.97
CA MET A 299 -17.02 -8.55 -22.56
C MET A 299 -17.87 -8.57 -21.28
N GLY A 300 -18.03 -7.45 -20.61
CA GLY A 300 -18.83 -7.35 -19.40
C GLY A 300 -19.39 -5.95 -19.18
N GLN A 301 -20.45 -5.59 -19.89
CA GLN A 301 -21.27 -4.39 -19.73
C GLN A 301 -20.83 -3.12 -20.47
N SER A 302 -21.69 -2.69 -21.37
CA SER A 302 -21.61 -1.48 -22.21
C SER A 302 -21.56 -0.13 -21.46
N CYS A 303 -21.57 -0.11 -20.13
CA CYS A 303 -21.51 1.13 -19.34
C CYS A 303 -20.09 1.60 -18.96
N ALA A 304 -19.07 0.74 -19.04
CA ALA A 304 -17.71 1.11 -18.67
C ALA A 304 -16.96 1.90 -19.77
N ALA A 305 -17.31 1.67 -21.05
CA ALA A 305 -16.69 2.34 -22.19
C ALA A 305 -17.06 3.83 -22.33
N ILE A 306 -18.20 4.24 -21.77
CA ILE A 306 -18.71 5.62 -21.88
C ILE A 306 -18.10 6.56 -20.82
N ARG A 307 -17.50 6.02 -19.75
CA ARG A 307 -16.95 6.84 -18.66
C ARG A 307 -15.52 7.34 -18.86
N PHE A 308 -14.80 6.83 -19.83
CA PHE A 308 -13.46 7.32 -20.12
C PHE A 308 -13.48 8.11 -21.43
N GLY A 309 -14.14 9.27 -21.42
CA GLY A 309 -14.21 10.21 -22.53
C GLY A 309 -12.85 10.55 -23.14
N VAL A 310 -12.24 9.61 -23.84
CA VAL A 310 -11.16 9.86 -24.77
C VAL A 310 -11.82 9.99 -26.14
N THR A 311 -12.24 11.21 -26.44
CA THR A 311 -12.43 11.63 -27.82
C THR A 311 -11.08 11.58 -28.47
N ASP A 312 -10.90 10.65 -29.41
CA ASP A 312 -9.82 10.73 -30.39
C ASP A 312 -9.99 12.06 -31.14
N ALA A 313 -9.14 13.04 -30.81
CA ALA A 313 -8.94 14.18 -31.70
C ALA A 313 -7.99 13.69 -32.80
N VAL A 314 -8.49 13.82 -34.01
CA VAL A 314 -7.84 13.63 -35.32
C VAL A 314 -6.52 14.42 -35.41
#